data_888748065904551a7f5321c5cf779f62
#
_entry.id   888748065904551a7f5321c5cf779f62
#
_cell.length_a   1.000
_cell.length_b   1.000
_cell.length_c   1.000
_cell.angle_alpha   90.00
_cell.angle_beta   90.00
_cell.angle_gamma   90.00
#
_symmetry.space_group_name_H-M   'P 1'
#
loop_
_entity.id
_entity.type
_entity.pdbx_description
1 polymer ?
#
loop_
_entity_poly.entity_id
_entity_poly.type
_entity_poly.pdbx_seq_one_letter_code
_entity_poly.pdbx_strand_id
1 'polypeptide(L)'
;MASASLLARLCTSSTARVFFPVAARSPLFTGIRSLASMESFGKHGVVPDVIAKAPPALASISWDSGVKASEGNVLTPTQVKNAPTVHWPGAKADKLYTLIMTDPDAPSRADPKFREWHHWLVANIPGEDVSKGDVLSAYVGSGPPPKTGLHRYIFLIFEQKGRIEDKEHGRLTNTSGDKRGGWKAAKFVEKHGLGVPVAGNFYQAEYDDYVPILYKQLGA
;
A
#
# COMPACT_ATOMS: atom_id res chain seq x y z
N MET A 1 0.93 86.68 -19.56
CA MET A 1 2.10 86.88 -20.42
C MET A 1 2.85 85.56 -20.50
N ALA A 2 3.10 85.10 -21.73
CA ALA A 2 4.04 84.10 -22.22
C ALA A 2 4.01 82.68 -21.52
N SER A 3 3.37 81.65 -22.07
CA SER A 3 3.81 80.83 -23.19
C SER A 3 5.19 80.23 -23.13
N ALA A 4 5.36 78.96 -22.90
CA ALA A 4 6.39 78.12 -23.51
C ALA A 4 5.95 76.66 -23.54
N SER A 5 5.71 76.16 -24.75
CA SER A 5 5.53 74.81 -25.15
C SER A 5 6.84 74.03 -25.10
N LEU A 6 6.83 72.76 -24.59
CA LEU A 6 7.91 71.82 -24.86
C LEU A 6 7.32 70.41 -25.14
N LEU A 7 7.47 70.03 -26.39
CA LEU A 7 7.20 68.66 -26.86
C LEU A 7 8.22 67.69 -26.24
N ALA A 8 7.72 66.61 -25.61
CA ALA A 8 8.51 65.45 -25.29
C ALA A 8 8.01 64.22 -26.11
N ARG A 9 8.96 63.66 -26.82
CA ARG A 9 8.78 62.52 -27.73
C ARG A 9 8.48 61.24 -26.96
N LEU A 10 7.45 60.53 -27.40
CA LEU A 10 7.19 59.16 -27.02
C LEU A 10 8.25 58.22 -27.61
N CYS A 11 8.96 57.52 -26.76
CA CYS A 11 9.83 56.42 -27.14
C CYS A 11 9.10 55.11 -26.77
N THR A 12 8.54 54.43 -27.76
CA THR A 12 7.90 53.13 -27.62
C THR A 12 8.97 52.05 -27.66
N SER A 13 9.32 51.47 -26.52
CA SER A 13 10.12 50.25 -26.47
C SER A 13 9.20 49.06 -26.51
N SER A 14 9.19 48.35 -27.64
CA SER A 14 8.55 47.07 -27.83
C SER A 14 9.38 45.97 -27.19
N THR A 15 8.97 45.47 -26.03
CA THR A 15 9.57 44.27 -25.44
C THR A 15 8.85 43.06 -25.99
N ALA A 16 9.48 42.37 -26.95
CA ALA A 16 9.06 41.07 -27.42
C ALA A 16 9.18 40.04 -26.29
N ARG A 17 8.04 39.54 -25.81
CA ARG A 17 8.00 38.38 -24.90
C ARG A 17 8.27 37.10 -25.72
N VAL A 18 9.43 36.51 -25.50
CA VAL A 18 9.78 35.21 -26.01
C VAL A 18 8.96 34.17 -25.20
N PHE A 19 7.95 33.60 -25.84
CA PHE A 19 7.24 32.42 -25.30
C PHE A 19 8.12 31.19 -25.52
N PHE A 20 8.68 30.61 -24.44
CA PHE A 20 9.22 29.25 -24.48
C PHE A 20 8.04 28.27 -24.38
N PRO A 21 7.92 27.30 -25.32
CA PRO A 21 6.90 26.28 -25.19
C PRO A 21 7.27 25.37 -24.00
N VAL A 22 6.34 25.27 -23.04
CA VAL A 22 6.43 24.26 -21.97
C VAL A 22 6.37 22.90 -22.66
N ALA A 23 7.48 22.19 -22.61
CA ALA A 23 7.56 20.84 -23.15
C ALA A 23 6.54 19.95 -22.43
N ALA A 24 5.54 19.49 -23.16
CA ALA A 24 4.59 18.50 -22.69
C ALA A 24 5.35 17.23 -22.28
N ARG A 25 5.32 16.89 -21.01
CA ARG A 25 5.88 15.63 -20.51
C ARG A 25 5.10 14.47 -21.12
N SER A 26 5.77 13.67 -21.92
CA SER A 26 5.21 12.51 -22.61
C SER A 26 4.63 11.50 -21.61
N PRO A 27 3.43 10.95 -21.85
CA PRO A 27 2.78 9.95 -20.97
C PRO A 27 3.39 8.54 -21.07
N LEU A 28 4.52 8.36 -21.76
CA LEU A 28 5.15 7.06 -22.00
C LEU A 28 5.77 6.39 -20.75
N PHE A 29 6.02 7.14 -19.67
CA PHE A 29 6.68 6.59 -18.49
C PHE A 29 5.73 5.83 -17.53
N THR A 30 4.43 6.08 -17.59
CA THR A 30 3.43 5.44 -16.72
C THR A 30 3.09 4.01 -17.16
N GLY A 31 3.14 3.73 -18.46
CA GLY A 31 2.83 2.41 -19.04
C GLY A 31 3.88 1.33 -18.76
N ILE A 32 5.16 1.69 -18.76
CA ILE A 32 6.26 0.73 -18.57
C ILE A 32 6.33 0.27 -17.11
N ARG A 33 6.11 1.14 -16.14
CA ARG A 33 6.06 0.77 -14.72
C ARG A 33 4.88 -0.14 -14.39
N SER A 34 3.72 0.04 -15.03
CA SER A 34 2.54 -0.80 -14.82
C SER A 34 2.74 -2.25 -15.30
N LEU A 35 3.43 -2.46 -16.43
CA LEU A 35 3.70 -3.81 -16.92
C LEU A 35 4.72 -4.56 -16.05
N ALA A 36 5.81 -3.92 -15.63
CA ALA A 36 6.82 -4.52 -14.77
C ALA A 36 6.25 -4.88 -13.39
N SER A 37 5.36 -4.04 -12.81
CA SER A 37 4.72 -4.34 -11.52
C SER A 37 3.76 -5.54 -11.62
N MET A 38 3.02 -5.69 -12.70
CA MET A 38 2.16 -6.84 -12.95
C MET A 38 2.96 -8.14 -13.06
N GLU A 39 4.15 -8.11 -13.67
CA GLU A 39 5.05 -9.26 -13.77
C GLU A 39 5.58 -9.69 -12.39
N SER A 40 5.92 -8.75 -11.51
CA SER A 40 6.43 -9.05 -10.17
C SER A 40 5.41 -9.82 -9.32
N PHE A 41 4.14 -9.43 -9.33
CA PHE A 41 3.07 -10.16 -8.63
C PHE A 41 2.93 -11.60 -9.15
N GLY A 42 3.06 -11.82 -10.45
CA GLY A 42 3.07 -13.16 -11.06
C GLY A 42 4.34 -13.94 -10.72
N LYS A 43 5.53 -13.34 -10.90
CA LYS A 43 6.82 -13.96 -10.64
C LYS A 43 6.98 -14.47 -9.21
N HIS A 44 6.46 -13.72 -8.24
CA HIS A 44 6.49 -14.10 -6.83
C HIS A 44 5.27 -14.94 -6.40
N GLY A 45 4.35 -15.27 -7.33
CA GLY A 45 3.18 -16.09 -7.07
C GLY A 45 2.12 -15.42 -6.18
N VAL A 46 2.13 -14.09 -6.07
CA VAL A 46 1.02 -13.36 -5.41
C VAL A 46 -0.25 -13.55 -6.25
N VAL A 47 -0.10 -13.59 -7.56
CA VAL A 47 -1.06 -14.13 -8.51
C VAL A 47 -0.56 -15.53 -8.89
N PRO A 48 -1.33 -16.62 -8.68
CA PRO A 48 -2.74 -16.65 -8.25
C PRO A 48 -2.97 -16.90 -6.75
N ASP A 49 -1.94 -17.00 -5.92
CA ASP A 49 -2.05 -17.52 -4.54
C ASP A 49 -3.01 -16.72 -3.64
N VAL A 50 -3.05 -15.38 -3.80
CA VAL A 50 -3.82 -14.45 -2.96
C VAL A 50 -4.87 -13.68 -3.77
N ILE A 51 -4.52 -13.26 -4.98
CA ILE A 51 -5.39 -12.50 -5.88
C ILE A 51 -5.39 -13.10 -7.29
N ALA A 52 -6.53 -13.00 -7.98
CA ALA A 52 -6.65 -13.52 -9.35
C ALA A 52 -5.98 -12.60 -10.40
N LYS A 53 -5.80 -11.33 -10.08
CA LYS A 53 -5.22 -10.33 -10.99
C LYS A 53 -4.40 -9.31 -10.19
N ALA A 54 -3.22 -8.98 -10.71
CA ALA A 54 -2.37 -7.93 -10.13
C ALA A 54 -3.09 -6.57 -10.12
N PRO A 55 -2.87 -5.76 -9.06
CA PRO A 55 -3.44 -4.42 -8.98
C PRO A 55 -2.86 -3.52 -10.08
N PRO A 56 -3.65 -2.58 -10.64
CA PRO A 56 -3.20 -1.71 -11.73
C PRO A 56 -2.16 -0.66 -11.29
N ALA A 57 -2.00 -0.45 -9.97
CA ALA A 57 -1.08 0.54 -9.43
C ALA A 57 -0.27 -0.02 -8.26
N LEU A 58 0.96 0.50 -8.08
CA LEU A 58 1.75 0.23 -6.88
C LEU A 58 1.37 1.19 -5.75
N ALA A 59 1.14 0.63 -4.57
CA ALA A 59 1.06 1.40 -3.35
C ALA A 59 2.47 1.73 -2.83
N SER A 60 2.65 2.92 -2.28
CA SER A 60 3.86 3.32 -1.56
C SER A 60 3.70 2.92 -0.09
N ILE A 61 4.50 1.97 0.36
CA ILE A 61 4.50 1.46 1.73
C ILE A 61 5.87 1.78 2.32
N SER A 62 5.91 2.61 3.36
CA SER A 62 7.17 3.06 3.97
C SER A 62 7.13 3.04 5.50
N TRP A 63 8.22 2.64 6.12
CA TRP A 63 8.37 2.55 7.56
C TRP A 63 9.26 3.66 8.11
N ASP A 64 9.10 3.96 9.39
CA ASP A 64 9.93 4.91 10.16
C ASP A 64 11.40 4.50 10.22
N SER A 65 11.71 3.23 10.03
CA SER A 65 13.07 2.68 9.86
C SER A 65 13.77 3.13 8.57
N GLY A 66 13.07 3.86 7.67
CA GLY A 66 13.59 4.35 6.39
C GLY A 66 13.46 3.38 5.23
N VAL A 67 12.94 2.14 5.44
CA VAL A 67 12.75 1.15 4.37
C VAL A 67 11.40 1.30 3.69
N LYS A 68 11.27 0.71 2.48
CA LYS A 68 10.04 0.70 1.68
C LYS A 68 9.82 -0.69 1.08
N ALA A 69 8.55 -1.09 0.97
CA ALA A 69 8.19 -2.23 0.15
C ALA A 69 8.36 -1.91 -1.34
N SER A 70 8.96 -2.82 -2.08
CA SER A 70 9.22 -2.67 -3.51
C SER A 70 9.15 -4.03 -4.20
N GLU A 71 7.95 -4.44 -4.56
CA GLU A 71 7.65 -5.55 -5.47
C GLU A 71 8.40 -6.85 -5.13
N GLY A 72 8.50 -7.17 -3.84
CA GLY A 72 9.12 -8.40 -3.35
C GLY A 72 10.56 -8.27 -2.88
N ASN A 73 11.05 -7.05 -2.66
CA ASN A 73 12.34 -6.85 -2.00
C ASN A 73 12.37 -7.49 -0.62
N VAL A 74 13.55 -7.81 -0.13
CA VAL A 74 13.72 -8.41 1.18
C VAL A 74 13.90 -7.30 2.22
N LEU A 75 13.06 -7.34 3.27
CA LEU A 75 13.14 -6.51 4.46
C LEU A 75 13.24 -7.42 5.70
N THR A 76 13.64 -6.88 6.85
CA THR A 76 13.72 -7.65 8.08
C THR A 76 12.53 -7.38 9.00
N PRO A 77 12.09 -8.35 9.83
CA PRO A 77 11.07 -8.14 10.86
C PRO A 77 11.37 -6.93 11.75
N THR A 78 12.61 -6.73 12.14
CA THR A 78 13.05 -5.53 12.90
C THR A 78 12.73 -4.23 12.18
N GLN A 79 12.98 -4.16 10.87
CA GLN A 79 12.75 -2.94 10.08
C GLN A 79 11.26 -2.59 9.93
N VAL A 80 10.40 -3.60 9.95
CA VAL A 80 8.95 -3.47 9.69
C VAL A 80 8.08 -3.71 10.93
N LYS A 81 8.67 -3.61 12.11
CA LYS A 81 7.96 -3.89 13.38
C LYS A 81 6.80 -2.94 13.68
N ASN A 82 6.90 -1.67 13.27
CA ASN A 82 5.88 -0.64 13.44
C ASN A 82 4.95 -0.58 12.22
N ALA A 83 3.72 -0.05 12.38
CA ALA A 83 2.82 0.14 11.25
C ALA A 83 3.41 1.13 10.24
N PRO A 84 3.35 0.83 8.92
CA PRO A 84 3.88 1.72 7.90
C PRO A 84 2.93 2.86 7.56
N THR A 85 3.48 3.89 6.93
CA THR A 85 2.70 4.85 6.16
C THR A 85 2.35 4.23 4.81
N VAL A 86 1.08 4.37 4.41
CA VAL A 86 0.55 3.78 3.16
C VAL A 86 -0.09 4.86 2.32
N HIS A 87 0.35 4.98 1.06
CA HIS A 87 -0.24 5.87 0.06
C HIS A 87 -0.47 5.12 -1.24
N TRP A 88 -1.49 5.49 -2.02
CA TRP A 88 -1.74 4.89 -3.33
C TRP A 88 -2.25 5.92 -4.34
N PRO A 89 -1.89 5.80 -5.61
CA PRO A 89 -2.35 6.73 -6.63
C PRO A 89 -3.84 6.55 -6.92
N GLY A 90 -4.51 7.65 -7.24
CA GLY A 90 -5.93 7.65 -7.62
C GLY A 90 -6.91 7.57 -6.47
N ALA A 91 -6.47 7.74 -5.21
CA ALA A 91 -7.36 7.89 -4.08
C ALA A 91 -8.28 9.11 -4.27
N LYS A 92 -9.58 8.91 -4.04
CA LYS A 92 -10.61 9.94 -4.15
C LYS A 92 -11.11 10.31 -2.76
N ALA A 93 -11.17 11.59 -2.45
CA ALA A 93 -11.53 12.07 -1.12
C ALA A 93 -12.98 11.73 -0.70
N ASP A 94 -13.87 11.51 -1.66
CA ASP A 94 -15.28 11.14 -1.48
C ASP A 94 -15.52 9.62 -1.40
N LYS A 95 -14.46 8.80 -1.49
CA LYS A 95 -14.53 7.34 -1.47
C LYS A 95 -13.97 6.76 -0.19
N LEU A 96 -14.45 5.57 0.13
CA LEU A 96 -13.92 4.74 1.21
C LEU A 96 -13.07 3.60 0.65
N TYR A 97 -12.06 3.22 1.40
CA TYR A 97 -11.13 2.15 1.01
C TYR A 97 -10.93 1.14 2.13
N THR A 98 -10.52 -0.06 1.72
CA THR A 98 -10.07 -1.13 2.61
C THR A 98 -8.61 -1.43 2.34
N LEU A 99 -7.79 -1.50 3.38
CA LEU A 99 -6.41 -1.96 3.36
C LEU A 99 -6.33 -3.35 4.00
N ILE A 100 -5.73 -4.30 3.30
CA ILE A 100 -5.44 -5.65 3.76
C ILE A 100 -3.92 -5.87 3.71
N MET A 101 -3.32 -6.38 4.80
CA MET A 101 -1.98 -6.93 4.80
C MET A 101 -2.03 -8.40 5.20
N THR A 102 -1.50 -9.29 4.35
CA THR A 102 -1.61 -10.74 4.56
C THR A 102 -0.32 -11.48 4.18
N ASP A 103 -0.06 -12.62 4.85
CA ASP A 103 1.01 -13.58 4.58
C ASP A 103 0.41 -14.92 4.12
N PRO A 104 0.57 -15.32 2.85
CA PRO A 104 0.10 -16.61 2.36
C PRO A 104 1.03 -17.78 2.70
N ASP A 105 2.17 -17.53 3.32
CA ASP A 105 3.24 -18.50 3.48
C ASP A 105 3.38 -19.04 4.92
N ALA A 106 2.41 -18.78 5.81
CA ALA A 106 2.44 -19.24 7.19
C ALA A 106 2.08 -20.73 7.32
N PRO A 107 2.84 -21.56 8.07
CA PRO A 107 4.07 -21.27 8.78
C PRO A 107 5.32 -21.32 7.89
N SER A 108 5.22 -21.84 6.66
CA SER A 108 6.26 -21.81 5.63
C SER A 108 5.64 -21.86 4.24
N ARG A 109 6.34 -21.33 3.24
CA ARG A 109 5.87 -21.38 1.85
C ARG A 109 5.77 -22.81 1.30
N ALA A 110 6.61 -23.72 1.82
CA ALA A 110 6.57 -25.15 1.43
C ALA A 110 5.39 -25.89 2.04
N ASP A 111 4.91 -25.50 3.22
CA ASP A 111 3.76 -26.13 3.91
C ASP A 111 2.90 -25.04 4.58
N PRO A 112 2.07 -24.31 3.81
CA PRO A 112 1.36 -23.13 4.27
C PRO A 112 0.03 -23.47 4.96
N LYS A 113 0.06 -24.25 6.05
CA LYS A 113 -1.13 -24.75 6.77
C LYS A 113 -2.05 -23.64 7.28
N PHE A 114 -1.48 -22.46 7.60
CA PHE A 114 -2.21 -21.32 8.10
C PHE A 114 -2.42 -20.24 7.02
N ARG A 115 -2.35 -20.61 5.76
CA ARG A 115 -2.61 -19.71 4.61
C ARG A 115 -4.04 -19.20 4.63
N GLU A 116 -4.30 -17.91 4.73
CA GLU A 116 -3.36 -16.80 4.96
C GLU A 116 -3.32 -16.46 6.46
N TRP A 117 -2.22 -15.87 6.92
CA TRP A 117 -2.18 -15.22 8.21
C TRP A 117 -2.32 -13.70 7.98
N HIS A 118 -3.39 -13.06 8.51
CA HIS A 118 -3.57 -11.64 8.22
C HIS A 118 -2.95 -10.74 9.29
N HIS A 119 -2.19 -9.77 8.81
CA HIS A 119 -1.36 -8.89 9.61
C HIS A 119 -2.03 -7.57 9.95
N TRP A 120 -2.83 -7.05 9.04
CA TRP A 120 -3.50 -5.76 9.19
C TRP A 120 -4.77 -5.71 8.35
N LEU A 121 -5.85 -5.15 8.92
CA LEU A 121 -7.10 -4.93 8.21
C LEU A 121 -7.71 -3.63 8.68
N VAL A 122 -7.81 -2.67 7.78
CA VAL A 122 -8.45 -1.39 8.02
C VAL A 122 -9.53 -1.18 6.97
N ALA A 123 -10.77 -0.99 7.41
CA ALA A 123 -11.88 -0.67 6.52
C ALA A 123 -12.28 0.81 6.66
N ASN A 124 -13.12 1.28 5.76
CA ASN A 124 -13.73 2.61 5.83
C ASN A 124 -12.72 3.76 5.86
N ILE A 125 -11.57 3.59 5.20
CA ILE A 125 -10.53 4.61 5.09
C ILE A 125 -11.04 5.73 4.19
N PRO A 126 -11.21 6.98 4.68
CA PRO A 126 -11.67 8.09 3.85
C PRO A 126 -10.50 8.60 2.99
N GLY A 127 -10.69 8.58 1.65
CA GLY A 127 -9.61 8.93 0.74
C GLY A 127 -8.40 8.01 0.96
N GLU A 128 -7.22 8.56 1.27
CA GLU A 128 -6.02 7.78 1.60
C GLU A 128 -5.56 7.91 3.07
N ASP A 129 -6.41 8.47 3.93
CA ASP A 129 -6.08 8.67 5.35
C ASP A 129 -6.36 7.40 6.16
N VAL A 130 -5.39 6.47 6.16
CA VAL A 130 -5.49 5.19 6.87
C VAL A 130 -5.77 5.38 8.37
N SER A 131 -5.28 6.49 8.96
CA SER A 131 -5.45 6.77 10.39
C SER A 131 -6.90 7.01 10.81
N LYS A 132 -7.76 7.40 9.85
CA LYS A 132 -9.20 7.63 10.05
C LYS A 132 -10.06 6.41 9.70
N GLY A 133 -9.46 5.33 9.26
CA GLY A 133 -10.16 4.09 8.97
C GLY A 133 -10.56 3.32 10.23
N ASP A 134 -11.49 2.40 10.06
CA ASP A 134 -11.90 1.45 11.12
C ASP A 134 -10.92 0.27 11.15
N VAL A 135 -10.07 0.20 12.17
CA VAL A 135 -9.14 -0.92 12.37
C VAL A 135 -9.92 -2.15 12.82
N LEU A 136 -10.06 -3.13 11.93
CA LEU A 136 -10.66 -4.44 12.24
C LEU A 136 -9.61 -5.42 12.78
N SER A 137 -8.38 -5.37 12.26
CA SER A 137 -7.25 -6.11 12.82
C SER A 137 -6.07 -5.15 12.93
N ALA A 138 -5.59 -4.94 14.15
CA ALA A 138 -4.44 -4.10 14.42
C ALA A 138 -3.18 -4.65 13.72
N TYR A 139 -2.29 -3.75 13.32
CA TYR A 139 -1.05 -4.12 12.66
C TYR A 139 -0.19 -5.04 13.52
N VAL A 140 0.28 -6.12 12.91
CA VAL A 140 1.31 -7.01 13.42
C VAL A 140 2.39 -7.11 12.35
N GLY A 141 3.64 -6.83 12.70
CA GLY A 141 4.78 -6.91 11.78
C GLY A 141 5.08 -8.34 11.33
N SER A 142 6.10 -8.50 10.50
CA SER A 142 6.56 -9.82 10.04
C SER A 142 7.07 -10.67 11.19
N GLY A 143 6.69 -11.95 11.18
CA GLY A 143 7.08 -12.91 12.22
C GLY A 143 7.28 -14.32 11.66
N PRO A 144 8.08 -14.52 10.58
CA PRO A 144 8.28 -15.85 10.04
C PRO A 144 9.06 -16.71 11.03
N PRO A 145 8.66 -17.97 11.25
CA PRO A 145 9.39 -18.87 12.15
C PRO A 145 10.83 -19.13 11.67
N PRO A 146 11.75 -19.52 12.57
CA PRO A 146 13.11 -19.82 12.17
C PRO A 146 13.16 -21.01 11.19
N LYS A 147 14.04 -20.94 10.20
CA LYS A 147 14.27 -21.98 9.18
C LYS A 147 13.09 -22.23 8.21
N THR A 148 12.15 -21.29 8.09
CA THR A 148 11.03 -21.39 7.16
C THR A 148 11.26 -20.62 5.86
N GLY A 149 12.38 -19.87 5.78
CA GLY A 149 12.75 -19.06 4.62
C GLY A 149 11.92 -17.79 4.49
N LEU A 150 11.89 -17.26 3.28
CA LEU A 150 11.20 -16.02 2.96
C LEU A 150 9.68 -16.23 2.88
N HIS A 151 8.94 -15.42 3.64
CA HIS A 151 7.50 -15.25 3.55
C HIS A 151 7.16 -13.96 2.81
N ARG A 152 6.04 -13.95 2.08
CA ARG A 152 5.52 -12.78 1.37
C ARG A 152 4.55 -12.00 2.26
N TYR A 153 4.75 -10.69 2.35
CA TYR A 153 3.88 -9.78 3.09
C TYR A 153 3.24 -8.82 2.10
N ILE A 154 1.96 -9.03 1.83
CA ILE A 154 1.24 -8.46 0.69
C ILE A 154 0.24 -7.42 1.18
N PHE A 155 0.35 -6.20 0.66
CA PHE A 155 -0.59 -5.11 0.89
C PHE A 155 -1.51 -4.96 -0.31
N LEU A 156 -2.81 -4.93 -0.06
CA LEU A 156 -3.85 -4.76 -1.06
C LEU A 156 -4.80 -3.66 -0.65
N ILE A 157 -5.10 -2.75 -1.55
CA ILE A 157 -6.04 -1.65 -1.33
C ILE A 157 -7.23 -1.84 -2.26
N PHE A 158 -8.43 -1.73 -1.70
CA PHE A 158 -9.69 -1.89 -2.42
C PHE A 158 -10.56 -0.64 -2.25
N GLU A 159 -11.20 -0.16 -3.32
CA GLU A 159 -12.25 0.85 -3.23
C GLU A 159 -13.54 0.18 -2.74
N GLN A 160 -14.21 0.78 -1.77
CA GLN A 160 -15.47 0.31 -1.22
C GLN A 160 -16.67 0.91 -1.96
N LYS A 161 -17.73 0.13 -2.14
CA LYS A 161 -19.02 0.64 -2.66
C LYS A 161 -19.82 1.42 -1.62
N GLY A 162 -19.52 1.19 -0.34
CA GLY A 162 -20.16 1.83 0.80
C GLY A 162 -19.43 1.49 2.10
N ARG A 163 -19.96 1.95 3.23
CA ARG A 163 -19.39 1.66 4.54
C ARG A 163 -19.52 0.18 4.89
N ILE A 164 -18.46 -0.41 5.43
CA ILE A 164 -18.41 -1.80 5.89
C ILE A 164 -18.63 -1.83 7.41
N GLU A 165 -19.55 -2.70 7.86
CA GLU A 165 -19.68 -3.14 9.23
C GLU A 165 -19.54 -4.66 9.27
N ASP A 166 -18.47 -5.16 9.89
CA ASP A 166 -18.23 -6.59 10.03
C ASP A 166 -18.16 -6.99 11.50
N LYS A 167 -19.35 -7.25 12.08
CA LYS A 167 -19.48 -7.69 13.48
C LYS A 167 -18.96 -9.11 13.70
N GLU A 168 -19.00 -9.95 12.68
CA GLU A 168 -18.52 -11.33 12.74
C GLU A 168 -16.99 -11.38 12.79
N HIS A 169 -16.31 -10.57 12.00
CA HIS A 169 -14.86 -10.42 12.06
C HIS A 169 -14.43 -9.90 13.45
N GLY A 170 -15.19 -8.94 13.97
CA GLY A 170 -14.88 -8.28 15.24
C GLY A 170 -13.65 -7.36 15.13
N ARG A 171 -12.93 -7.23 16.25
CA ARG A 171 -11.71 -6.45 16.31
C ARG A 171 -10.59 -7.27 16.93
N LEU A 172 -9.49 -7.42 16.18
CA LEU A 172 -8.31 -8.16 16.61
C LEU A 172 -7.21 -7.19 17.05
N THR A 173 -6.68 -7.44 18.25
CA THR A 173 -5.58 -6.63 18.80
C THR A 173 -4.23 -7.13 18.26
N ASN A 174 -3.18 -6.36 18.47
CA ASN A 174 -1.81 -6.76 18.16
C ASN A 174 -1.12 -7.54 19.29
N THR A 175 -1.89 -7.92 20.32
CA THR A 175 -1.41 -8.69 21.49
C THR A 175 -1.88 -10.14 21.48
N SER A 176 -2.55 -10.61 20.41
CA SER A 176 -2.95 -12.00 20.22
C SER A 176 -2.82 -12.41 18.75
N GLY A 177 -2.37 -13.64 18.54
CA GLY A 177 -2.37 -14.32 17.24
C GLY A 177 -3.71 -15.00 16.89
N ASP A 178 -4.67 -15.02 17.82
CA ASP A 178 -5.95 -15.68 17.64
C ASP A 178 -6.72 -15.15 16.43
N LYS A 179 -7.39 -16.07 15.70
CA LYS A 179 -8.21 -15.78 14.51
C LYS A 179 -7.46 -15.12 13.33
N ARG A 180 -6.12 -15.06 13.38
CA ARG A 180 -5.33 -14.47 12.30
C ARG A 180 -4.90 -15.50 11.26
N GLY A 181 -4.59 -16.75 11.68
CA GLY A 181 -4.25 -17.84 10.76
C GLY A 181 -5.48 -18.51 10.15
N GLY A 182 -5.32 -19.00 8.90
CA GLY A 182 -6.41 -19.63 8.14
C GLY A 182 -7.45 -18.64 7.59
N TRP A 183 -7.21 -17.35 7.76
CA TRP A 183 -8.03 -16.29 7.17
C TRP A 183 -7.79 -16.21 5.65
N LYS A 184 -8.76 -15.69 4.90
CA LYS A 184 -8.66 -15.57 3.44
C LYS A 184 -9.04 -14.16 3.00
N ALA A 185 -8.08 -13.42 2.41
CA ALA A 185 -8.37 -12.13 1.80
C ALA A 185 -9.49 -12.22 0.77
N ALA A 186 -9.47 -13.25 -0.06
CA ALA A 186 -10.50 -13.47 -1.10
C ALA A 186 -11.92 -13.58 -0.52
N LYS A 187 -12.09 -14.29 0.63
CA LYS A 187 -13.41 -14.42 1.29
C LYS A 187 -13.91 -13.08 1.85
N PHE A 188 -13.01 -12.27 2.43
CA PHE A 188 -13.36 -10.94 2.91
C PHE A 188 -13.76 -10.02 1.75
N VAL A 189 -12.98 -10.05 0.67
CA VAL A 189 -13.26 -9.29 -0.57
C VAL A 189 -14.61 -9.68 -1.17
N GLU A 190 -14.92 -10.97 -1.26
CA GLU A 190 -16.19 -11.48 -1.75
C GLU A 190 -17.36 -11.07 -0.85
N LYS A 191 -17.25 -11.30 0.46
CA LYS A 191 -18.27 -10.96 1.48
C LYS A 191 -18.69 -9.49 1.40
N HIS A 192 -17.71 -8.58 1.17
CA HIS A 192 -17.97 -7.13 1.14
C HIS A 192 -18.06 -6.55 -0.27
N GLY A 193 -18.01 -7.38 -1.32
CA GLY A 193 -18.16 -6.95 -2.72
C GLY A 193 -17.10 -5.95 -3.17
N LEU A 194 -15.85 -6.09 -2.68
CA LEU A 194 -14.75 -5.15 -2.92
C LEU A 194 -14.18 -5.23 -4.35
N GLY A 195 -14.35 -6.37 -5.02
CA GLY A 195 -13.89 -6.57 -6.39
C GLY A 195 -12.37 -6.76 -6.50
N VAL A 196 -11.74 -6.05 -7.45
CA VAL A 196 -10.29 -6.12 -7.67
C VAL A 196 -9.56 -5.03 -6.89
N PRO A 197 -8.32 -5.28 -6.42
CA PRO A 197 -7.57 -4.24 -5.74
C PRO A 197 -7.22 -3.10 -6.69
N VAL A 198 -7.34 -1.86 -6.23
CA VAL A 198 -7.00 -0.65 -6.98
C VAL A 198 -5.50 -0.35 -6.93
N ALA A 199 -4.85 -0.77 -5.85
CA ALA A 199 -3.40 -0.67 -5.68
C ALA A 199 -2.89 -1.80 -4.76
N GLY A 200 -1.60 -2.06 -4.80
CA GLY A 200 -0.96 -3.00 -3.89
C GLY A 200 0.56 -2.95 -4.00
N ASN A 201 1.23 -3.58 -3.08
CA ASN A 201 2.67 -3.79 -3.08
C ASN A 201 3.00 -4.94 -2.11
N PHE A 202 4.21 -5.44 -2.13
CA PHE A 202 4.62 -6.49 -1.22
C PHE A 202 6.13 -6.47 -1.01
N TYR A 203 6.55 -7.09 0.08
CA TYR A 203 7.93 -7.39 0.41
C TYR A 203 8.03 -8.83 0.89
N GLN A 204 9.24 -9.31 1.08
CA GLN A 204 9.51 -10.60 1.68
C GLN A 204 10.36 -10.41 2.94
N ALA A 205 10.18 -11.28 3.92
CA ALA A 205 11.04 -11.34 5.10
C ALA A 205 11.24 -12.78 5.55
N GLU A 206 12.39 -13.03 6.15
CA GLU A 206 12.70 -14.25 6.88
C GLU A 206 12.98 -13.92 8.35
N TYR A 207 13.13 -14.94 9.18
CA TYR A 207 13.38 -14.81 10.61
C TYR A 207 14.55 -13.86 10.92
N ASP A 208 14.36 -13.01 11.95
CA ASP A 208 15.40 -12.27 12.65
C ASP A 208 15.17 -12.27 14.17
N ASP A 209 16.06 -11.62 14.92
CA ASP A 209 16.02 -11.61 16.39
C ASP A 209 14.84 -10.84 17.00
N TYR A 210 14.07 -10.10 16.21
CA TYR A 210 12.82 -9.46 16.66
C TYR A 210 11.66 -10.46 16.77
N VAL A 211 11.66 -11.55 16.01
CA VAL A 211 10.55 -12.51 15.97
C VAL A 211 10.18 -13.08 17.33
N PRO A 212 11.14 -13.48 18.22
CA PRO A 212 10.79 -13.90 19.58
C PRO A 212 10.10 -12.83 20.42
N ILE A 213 10.47 -11.56 20.22
CA ILE A 213 9.84 -10.42 20.91
C ILE A 213 8.39 -10.28 20.44
N LEU A 214 8.16 -10.40 19.14
CA LEU A 214 6.82 -10.37 18.54
C LEU A 214 5.96 -11.53 19.06
N TYR A 215 6.49 -12.74 19.15
CA TYR A 215 5.75 -13.90 19.65
C TYR A 215 5.32 -13.71 21.10
N LYS A 216 6.23 -13.21 21.96
CA LYS A 216 5.88 -12.83 23.32
C LYS A 216 4.78 -11.77 23.39
N GLN A 217 4.80 -10.78 22.48
CA GLN A 217 3.73 -9.77 22.38
C GLN A 217 2.39 -10.42 22.03
N LEU A 218 2.38 -11.47 21.17
CA LEU A 218 1.20 -12.19 20.73
C LEU A 218 0.70 -13.25 21.73
N GLY A 219 1.40 -13.45 22.85
CA GLY A 219 1.04 -14.42 23.88
C GLY A 219 1.46 -15.86 23.57
N ALA A 220 2.48 -16.03 22.70
CA ALA A 220 3.01 -17.35 22.30
C ALA A 220 4.38 -17.62 22.92
#